data_bb44cbd39409292cb091f26a9ca93587
#
_entry.id   bb44cbd39409292cb091f26a9ca93587
#
_cell.length_a   1.000
_cell.length_b   1.000
_cell.length_c   1.000
_cell.angle_alpha   90.00
_cell.angle_beta   90.00
_cell.angle_gamma   90.00
#
_symmetry.space_group_name_H-M   'P 1'
#
loop_
_entity.id
_entity.type
_entity.pdbx_description
1 polymer ?
#
loop_
_entity_poly.entity_id
_entity_poly.type
_entity_poly.pdbx_seq_one_letter_code
_entity_poly.pdbx_strand_id
1 'polypeptide(L)'
;MAKRVTITDVARETGVSIKTVSNVLNNTGSMRPETRQRVQDAIERLGYRVNVSARAMKTGGTKLIGLAITDFCQPFMPYLADSIVAAARSRGYAVITDTYNSAGGLAQAIPETKKLAADGWIFFMGSPITDRTILHQPYPLVIVGDYDTQGLADWVTMPNVEAVRTA
;
A
#
# COMPACT_ATOMS: atom_id res chain seq x y z
N MET A 1 -25.00 -5.37 15.60
CA MET A 1 -23.74 -4.77 15.11
C MET A 1 -23.76 -3.28 15.44
N ALA A 2 -22.73 -2.75 16.12
CA ALA A 2 -22.65 -1.32 16.39
C ALA A 2 -22.48 -0.55 15.08
N LYS A 3 -23.25 0.51 14.90
CA LYS A 3 -23.20 1.38 13.71
C LYS A 3 -21.82 2.04 13.63
N ARG A 4 -21.12 1.86 12.52
CA ARG A 4 -19.80 2.45 12.30
C ARG A 4 -19.93 3.98 12.25
N VAL A 5 -19.12 4.68 13.06
CA VAL A 5 -19.06 6.14 13.06
C VAL A 5 -18.55 6.63 11.70
N THR A 6 -19.20 7.66 11.17
CA THR A 6 -18.91 8.26 9.87
C THR A 6 -18.32 9.65 10.00
N ILE A 7 -17.72 10.19 8.93
CA ILE A 7 -17.24 11.58 8.89
C ILE A 7 -18.37 12.58 9.10
N THR A 8 -19.60 12.22 8.71
CA THR A 8 -20.81 13.05 8.92
C THR A 8 -21.15 13.14 10.40
N ASP A 9 -20.93 12.07 11.18
CA ASP A 9 -21.19 12.10 12.62
C ASP A 9 -20.20 13.00 13.35
N VAL A 10 -18.91 12.98 12.93
CA VAL A 10 -17.89 13.91 13.45
C VAL A 10 -18.24 15.36 13.10
N ALA A 11 -18.65 15.62 11.87
CA ALA A 11 -19.04 16.95 11.41
C ALA A 11 -20.23 17.50 12.21
N ARG A 12 -21.25 16.66 12.46
CA ARG A 12 -22.43 16.99 13.26
C ARG A 12 -22.05 17.28 14.70
N GLU A 13 -21.22 16.45 15.32
CA GLU A 13 -20.77 16.59 16.70
C GLU A 13 -19.98 17.88 16.94
N THR A 14 -19.20 18.30 15.95
CA THR A 14 -18.30 19.45 16.06
C THR A 14 -18.90 20.76 15.50
N GLY A 15 -20.07 20.68 14.85
CA GLY A 15 -20.72 21.84 14.22
C GLY A 15 -19.94 22.43 13.03
N VAL A 16 -19.06 21.62 12.39
CA VAL A 16 -18.30 22.06 11.21
C VAL A 16 -18.70 21.27 9.96
N SER A 17 -18.29 21.76 8.79
CA SER A 17 -18.56 21.06 7.53
C SER A 17 -17.74 19.76 7.42
N ILE A 18 -18.24 18.79 6.64
CA ILE A 18 -17.50 17.56 6.29
C ILE A 18 -16.14 17.90 5.65
N LYS A 19 -16.07 18.98 4.85
CA LYS A 19 -14.83 19.48 4.25
C LYS A 19 -13.83 19.91 5.33
N THR A 20 -14.27 20.56 6.38
CA THR A 20 -13.43 20.98 7.51
C THR A 20 -12.87 19.76 8.24
N VAL A 21 -13.71 18.74 8.53
CA VAL A 21 -13.25 17.48 9.14
C VAL A 21 -12.23 16.78 8.24
N SER A 22 -12.49 16.72 6.93
CA SER A 22 -11.56 16.15 5.95
C SER A 22 -10.22 16.88 5.91
N ASN A 23 -10.23 18.20 6.01
CA ASN A 23 -9.01 19.01 6.06
C ASN A 23 -8.19 18.73 7.33
N VAL A 24 -8.85 18.54 8.49
CA VAL A 24 -8.17 18.16 9.74
C VAL A 24 -7.50 16.78 9.58
N LEU A 25 -8.22 15.79 9.04
CA LEU A 25 -7.71 14.42 8.82
C LEU A 25 -6.51 14.38 7.88
N ASN A 26 -6.48 15.26 6.88
CA ASN A 26 -5.40 15.30 5.89
C ASN A 26 -4.31 16.33 6.23
N ASN A 27 -4.42 17.00 7.37
CA ASN A 27 -3.54 18.09 7.78
C ASN A 27 -3.40 19.19 6.72
N THR A 28 -4.51 19.53 6.02
CA THR A 28 -4.57 20.51 4.94
C THR A 28 -5.51 21.67 5.31
N GLY A 29 -5.42 22.75 4.54
CA GLY A 29 -6.26 23.93 4.72
C GLY A 29 -5.88 24.79 5.92
N SER A 30 -6.23 26.07 5.83
CA SER A 30 -6.09 27.02 6.93
C SER A 30 -7.33 26.98 7.81
N MET A 31 -7.16 26.79 9.10
CA MET A 31 -8.24 26.84 10.10
C MET A 31 -7.69 27.29 11.45
N ARG A 32 -8.56 27.80 12.31
CA ARG A 32 -8.19 28.20 13.67
C ARG A 32 -7.72 26.99 14.48
N PRO A 33 -6.66 27.13 15.30
CA PRO A 33 -6.14 26.03 16.13
C PRO A 33 -7.24 25.38 16.99
N GLU A 34 -8.13 26.18 17.57
CA GLU A 34 -9.22 25.70 18.45
C GLU A 34 -10.20 24.80 17.66
N THR A 35 -10.48 25.16 16.40
CA THR A 35 -11.35 24.32 15.53
C THR A 35 -10.68 23.01 15.21
N ARG A 36 -9.37 23.01 14.91
CA ARG A 36 -8.59 21.80 14.65
C ARG A 36 -8.63 20.87 15.87
N GLN A 37 -8.34 21.40 17.06
CA GLN A 37 -8.31 20.63 18.30
C GLN A 37 -9.70 20.04 18.59
N ARG A 38 -10.77 20.82 18.51
CA ARG A 38 -12.13 20.34 18.72
C ARG A 38 -12.52 19.17 17.80
N VAL A 39 -12.09 19.22 16.54
CA VAL A 39 -12.35 18.14 15.58
C VAL A 39 -11.51 16.90 15.91
N GLN A 40 -10.24 17.06 16.31
CA GLN A 40 -9.37 15.95 16.73
C GLN A 40 -9.94 15.24 17.95
N ASP A 41 -10.34 15.98 18.99
CA ASP A 41 -10.95 15.44 20.21
C ASP A 41 -12.24 14.65 19.90
N ALA A 42 -13.05 15.14 18.96
CA ALA A 42 -14.27 14.45 18.54
C ALA A 42 -13.97 13.17 17.76
N ILE A 43 -12.94 13.16 16.90
CA ILE A 43 -12.48 11.96 16.18
C ILE A 43 -12.07 10.87 17.17
N GLU A 44 -11.27 11.22 18.18
CA GLU A 44 -10.80 10.29 19.21
C GLU A 44 -11.96 9.79 20.08
N ARG A 45 -12.80 10.70 20.60
CA ARG A 45 -13.92 10.36 21.46
C ARG A 45 -14.97 9.47 20.78
N LEU A 46 -15.28 9.73 19.51
CA LEU A 46 -16.22 8.93 18.74
C LEU A 46 -15.61 7.63 18.20
N GLY A 47 -14.30 7.45 18.30
CA GLY A 47 -13.60 6.33 17.70
C GLY A 47 -13.69 6.31 16.17
N TYR A 48 -13.79 7.50 15.53
CA TYR A 48 -13.86 7.58 14.08
C TYR A 48 -12.55 7.10 13.43
N ARG A 49 -12.68 6.19 12.48
CA ARG A 49 -11.56 5.75 11.64
C ARG A 49 -11.88 6.03 10.17
N VAL A 50 -10.88 6.56 9.46
CA VAL A 50 -11.01 6.83 8.03
C VAL A 50 -11.43 5.56 7.30
N ASN A 51 -12.49 5.65 6.51
CA ASN A 51 -12.87 4.56 5.63
C ASN A 51 -12.00 4.63 4.38
N VAL A 52 -10.98 3.75 4.30
CA VAL A 52 -10.02 3.70 3.20
C VAL A 52 -10.73 3.46 1.87
N SER A 53 -11.74 2.58 1.82
CA SER A 53 -12.50 2.31 0.60
C SER A 53 -13.29 3.54 0.13
N ALA A 54 -13.98 4.24 1.05
CA ALA A 54 -14.71 5.47 0.70
C ALA A 54 -13.76 6.61 0.28
N ARG A 55 -12.56 6.66 0.88
CA ARG A 55 -11.51 7.60 0.48
C ARG A 55 -10.99 7.26 -0.91
N ALA A 56 -10.71 5.99 -1.20
CA ALA A 56 -10.24 5.53 -2.50
C ALA A 56 -11.21 5.89 -3.64
N MET A 57 -12.52 5.73 -3.41
CA MET A 57 -13.55 6.13 -4.38
C MET A 57 -13.52 7.63 -4.68
N LYS A 58 -13.14 8.48 -3.71
CA LYS A 58 -13.09 9.94 -3.86
C LYS A 58 -11.77 10.46 -4.41
N THR A 59 -10.66 9.79 -4.11
CA THR A 59 -9.30 10.25 -4.43
C THR A 59 -8.65 9.46 -5.56
N GLY A 60 -9.30 8.40 -6.05
CA GLY A 60 -8.77 7.52 -7.10
C GLY A 60 -7.69 6.55 -6.63
N GLY A 61 -7.43 6.44 -5.31
CA GLY A 61 -6.43 5.51 -4.77
C GLY A 61 -6.57 5.26 -3.28
N THR A 62 -6.09 4.10 -2.84
CA THR A 62 -6.15 3.66 -1.44
C THR A 62 -4.99 4.16 -0.60
N LYS A 63 -3.91 4.61 -1.24
CA LYS A 63 -2.61 4.87 -0.62
C LYS A 63 -2.00 3.62 0.04
N LEU A 64 -2.30 2.45 -0.52
CA LEU A 64 -1.70 1.17 -0.15
C LEU A 64 -0.84 0.66 -1.30
N ILE A 65 0.34 0.14 -0.98
CA ILE A 65 1.20 -0.63 -1.88
C ILE A 65 1.24 -2.06 -1.34
N GLY A 66 1.02 -3.03 -2.20
CA GLY A 66 1.20 -4.43 -1.88
C GLY A 66 2.66 -4.85 -2.03
N LEU A 67 3.14 -5.67 -1.10
CA LEU A 67 4.42 -6.36 -1.19
C LEU A 67 4.14 -7.85 -1.04
N ALA A 68 4.34 -8.61 -2.11
CA ALA A 68 4.22 -10.07 -2.12
C ALA A 68 5.62 -10.71 -2.13
N ILE A 69 5.89 -11.53 -1.13
CA ILE A 69 7.14 -12.26 -0.95
C ILE A 69 6.86 -13.75 -0.74
N THR A 70 7.86 -14.58 -0.91
CA THR A 70 7.70 -16.02 -0.69
C THR A 70 7.59 -16.38 0.79
N ASP A 71 8.46 -15.80 1.61
CA ASP A 71 8.50 -15.98 3.07
C ASP A 71 9.36 -14.90 3.73
N PHE A 72 9.35 -14.87 5.07
CA PHE A 72 10.20 -13.98 5.88
C PHE A 72 11.43 -14.69 6.49
N CYS A 73 11.65 -15.97 6.17
CA CYS A 73 12.70 -16.76 6.81
C CYS A 73 14.09 -16.44 6.23
N GLN A 74 14.16 -15.93 5.00
CA GLN A 74 15.43 -15.55 4.40
C GLN A 74 15.91 -14.22 4.99
N PRO A 75 17.18 -14.11 5.43
CA PRO A 75 17.70 -12.89 6.08
C PRO A 75 17.54 -11.60 5.27
N PHE A 76 17.54 -11.70 3.94
CA PHE A 76 17.37 -10.57 3.03
C PHE A 76 15.94 -9.98 3.04
N MET A 77 14.91 -10.82 3.23
CA MET A 77 13.52 -10.39 3.13
C MET A 77 13.11 -9.31 4.12
N PRO A 78 13.44 -9.40 5.43
CA PRO A 78 13.15 -8.33 6.37
C PRO A 78 13.78 -6.98 5.99
N TYR A 79 15.03 -6.98 5.53
CA TYR A 79 15.71 -5.74 5.09
C TYR A 79 15.05 -5.13 3.85
N LEU A 80 14.65 -5.95 2.90
CA LEU A 80 13.91 -5.51 1.73
C LEU A 80 12.56 -4.90 2.13
N ALA A 81 11.80 -5.60 2.98
CA ALA A 81 10.51 -5.13 3.47
C ALA A 81 10.64 -3.80 4.22
N ASP A 82 11.60 -3.67 5.13
CA ASP A 82 11.86 -2.43 5.87
C ASP A 82 12.18 -1.26 4.93
N SER A 83 13.04 -1.50 3.94
CA SER A 83 13.41 -0.48 2.94
C SER A 83 12.20 -0.02 2.14
N ILE A 84 11.36 -0.95 1.69
CA ILE A 84 10.12 -0.65 0.94
C ILE A 84 9.14 0.11 1.84
N VAL A 85 8.95 -0.32 3.09
CA VAL A 85 8.06 0.34 4.05
C VAL A 85 8.52 1.77 4.32
N ALA A 86 9.82 1.99 4.53
CA ALA A 86 10.38 3.32 4.75
C ALA A 86 10.18 4.23 3.53
N ALA A 87 10.46 3.72 2.32
CA ALA A 87 10.28 4.46 1.08
C ALA A 87 8.81 4.77 0.76
N ALA A 88 7.89 3.84 1.03
CA ALA A 88 6.45 4.04 0.87
C ALA A 88 5.94 5.10 1.85
N ARG A 89 6.32 4.99 3.12
CA ARG A 89 5.91 5.91 4.19
C ARG A 89 6.34 7.35 3.90
N SER A 90 7.56 7.56 3.41
CA SER A 90 8.06 8.90 3.04
C SER A 90 7.24 9.55 1.92
N ARG A 91 6.50 8.76 1.13
CA ARG A 91 5.61 9.18 0.05
C ARG A 91 4.12 9.15 0.43
N GLY A 92 3.80 8.92 1.70
CA GLY A 92 2.42 8.90 2.21
C GLY A 92 1.65 7.63 1.84
N TYR A 93 2.34 6.53 1.56
CA TYR A 93 1.76 5.21 1.35
C TYR A 93 1.96 4.31 2.58
N ALA A 94 1.02 3.40 2.80
CA ALA A 94 1.21 2.25 3.69
C ALA A 94 1.50 1.00 2.85
N VAL A 95 2.17 0.01 3.45
CA VAL A 95 2.46 -1.26 2.79
C VAL A 95 1.61 -2.36 3.43
N ILE A 96 0.97 -3.16 2.60
CA ILE A 96 0.35 -4.43 2.98
C ILE A 96 1.24 -5.55 2.45
N THR A 97 1.64 -6.46 3.32
CA THR A 97 2.49 -7.58 2.93
C THR A 97 1.70 -8.86 2.89
N ASP A 98 1.88 -9.64 1.82
CA ASP A 98 1.33 -10.96 1.65
C ASP A 98 2.43 -11.96 1.32
N THR A 99 2.25 -13.22 1.71
CA THR A 99 3.17 -14.30 1.38
C THR A 99 2.53 -15.26 0.41
N TYR A 100 3.29 -15.73 -0.56
CA TYR A 100 2.81 -16.69 -1.54
C TYR A 100 3.72 -17.92 -1.64
N ASN A 101 3.13 -19.05 -2.01
CA ASN A 101 3.88 -20.27 -2.18
C ASN A 101 4.78 -20.18 -3.44
N SER A 102 6.09 -20.32 -3.26
CA SER A 102 7.06 -20.30 -4.35
C SER A 102 6.80 -21.37 -5.43
N ALA A 103 6.24 -22.52 -5.06
CA ALA A 103 5.90 -23.59 -6.00
C ALA A 103 4.77 -23.21 -6.97
N GLY A 104 3.79 -22.39 -6.53
CA GLY A 104 2.73 -21.86 -7.37
C GLY A 104 3.13 -20.61 -8.15
N GLY A 105 4.25 -19.99 -7.78
CA GLY A 105 4.79 -18.79 -8.42
C GLY A 105 3.81 -17.62 -8.49
N LEU A 106 4.10 -16.66 -9.36
CA LEU A 106 3.26 -15.49 -9.57
C LEU A 106 1.88 -15.81 -10.15
N ALA A 107 1.74 -16.90 -10.91
CA ALA A 107 0.47 -17.31 -11.48
C ALA A 107 -0.60 -17.55 -10.41
N GLN A 108 -0.21 -18.02 -9.23
CA GLN A 108 -1.08 -18.19 -8.09
C GLN A 108 -1.18 -16.90 -7.24
N ALA A 109 -0.07 -16.19 -7.05
CA ALA A 109 -0.01 -15.01 -6.18
C ALA A 109 -0.85 -13.85 -6.73
N ILE A 110 -0.72 -13.50 -8.01
CA ILE A 110 -1.39 -12.33 -8.60
C ILE A 110 -2.93 -12.37 -8.46
N PRO A 111 -3.64 -13.47 -8.74
CA PRO A 111 -5.09 -13.53 -8.52
C PRO A 111 -5.50 -13.32 -7.05
N GLU A 112 -4.71 -13.80 -6.08
CA GLU A 112 -5.01 -13.62 -4.67
C GLU A 112 -4.86 -12.15 -4.24
N THR A 113 -3.83 -11.45 -4.73
CA THR A 113 -3.59 -10.04 -4.42
C THR A 113 -4.69 -9.10 -4.92
N LYS A 114 -5.46 -9.50 -5.94
CA LYS A 114 -6.63 -8.72 -6.42
C LYS A 114 -7.70 -8.52 -5.35
N LYS A 115 -7.75 -9.38 -4.35
CA LYS A 115 -8.67 -9.27 -3.20
C LYS A 115 -8.27 -8.14 -2.25
N LEU A 116 -7.02 -7.71 -2.32
CA LEU A 116 -6.45 -6.65 -1.50
C LEU A 116 -6.42 -5.36 -2.33
N ALA A 117 -7.12 -4.35 -1.87
CA ALA A 117 -7.29 -3.11 -2.60
C ALA A 117 -6.04 -2.20 -2.52
N ALA A 118 -4.90 -2.67 -3.04
CA ALA A 118 -3.67 -1.87 -3.17
C ALA A 118 -3.66 -1.11 -4.51
N ASP A 119 -3.01 0.06 -4.53
CA ASP A 119 -2.87 0.90 -5.73
C ASP A 119 -1.85 0.33 -6.73
N GLY A 120 -0.95 -0.53 -6.26
CA GLY A 120 0.06 -1.23 -7.04
C GLY A 120 0.73 -2.30 -6.20
N TRP A 121 1.49 -3.18 -6.86
CA TRP A 121 2.13 -4.32 -6.22
C TRP A 121 3.60 -4.44 -6.56
N ILE A 122 4.39 -4.83 -5.57
CA ILE A 122 5.79 -5.23 -5.69
C ILE A 122 5.82 -6.74 -5.39
N PHE A 123 6.31 -7.53 -6.34
CA PHE A 123 6.49 -8.97 -6.17
C PHE A 123 7.97 -9.31 -6.11
N PHE A 124 8.40 -9.95 -5.02
CA PHE A 124 9.71 -10.58 -4.97
C PHE A 124 9.62 -11.97 -5.59
N MET A 125 10.47 -12.22 -6.56
CA MET A 125 10.45 -13.47 -7.31
C MET A 125 11.24 -14.57 -6.61
N GLY A 126 10.55 -15.65 -6.25
CA GLY A 126 11.16 -16.87 -5.72
C GLY A 126 11.45 -17.93 -6.79
N SER A 127 10.89 -17.80 -7.99
CA SER A 127 11.02 -18.75 -9.10
C SER A 127 10.78 -18.08 -10.45
N PRO A 128 11.26 -18.69 -11.56
CA PRO A 128 11.09 -18.17 -12.91
C PRO A 128 9.63 -17.93 -13.31
N ILE A 129 9.38 -16.86 -14.07
CA ILE A 129 8.09 -16.62 -14.72
C ILE A 129 8.03 -17.50 -15.97
N THR A 130 7.17 -18.50 -15.96
CA THR A 130 6.94 -19.37 -17.11
C THR A 130 5.90 -18.78 -18.07
N ASP A 131 4.88 -18.10 -17.54
CA ASP A 131 3.85 -17.41 -18.32
C ASP A 131 3.91 -15.91 -18.06
N ARG A 132 4.39 -15.15 -19.02
CA ARG A 132 4.51 -13.68 -18.92
C ARG A 132 3.18 -12.94 -19.06
N THR A 133 2.14 -13.59 -19.55
CA THR A 133 0.82 -12.94 -19.69
C THR A 133 0.26 -12.49 -18.35
N ILE A 134 0.68 -13.13 -17.26
CA ILE A 134 0.32 -12.74 -15.88
C ILE A 134 0.82 -11.35 -15.48
N LEU A 135 1.83 -10.81 -16.16
CA LEU A 135 2.35 -9.46 -15.89
C LEU A 135 1.44 -8.37 -16.44
N HIS A 136 0.51 -8.68 -17.35
CA HIS A 136 -0.51 -7.76 -17.81
C HIS A 136 -1.59 -7.53 -16.74
N GLN A 137 -1.35 -6.57 -15.86
CA GLN A 137 -2.30 -6.21 -14.82
C GLN A 137 -2.85 -4.79 -15.03
N PRO A 138 -4.09 -4.51 -14.60
CA PRO A 138 -4.70 -3.18 -14.71
C PRO A 138 -4.18 -2.19 -13.63
N TYR A 139 -3.13 -2.53 -12.91
CA TYR A 139 -2.48 -1.74 -11.87
C TYR A 139 -0.96 -1.80 -12.03
N PRO A 140 -0.21 -0.81 -11.50
CA PRO A 140 1.24 -0.81 -11.50
C PRO A 140 1.82 -2.06 -10.84
N LEU A 141 2.76 -2.70 -11.51
CA LEU A 141 3.42 -3.91 -11.09
C LEU A 141 4.93 -3.76 -11.19
N VAL A 142 5.64 -4.05 -10.10
CA VAL A 142 7.10 -4.09 -10.06
C VAL A 142 7.56 -5.50 -9.67
N ILE A 143 8.48 -6.06 -10.42
CA ILE A 143 9.12 -7.35 -10.12
C ILE A 143 10.49 -7.08 -9.51
N VAL A 144 10.81 -7.75 -8.41
CA VAL A 144 12.14 -7.74 -7.78
C VAL A 144 12.75 -9.12 -7.94
N GLY A 145 13.88 -9.20 -8.62
CA GLY A 145 14.60 -10.45 -8.89
C GLY A 145 15.30 -10.46 -10.25
N ASP A 146 16.06 -11.54 -10.54
CA ASP A 146 16.85 -11.68 -11.76
C ASP A 146 15.99 -12.16 -12.95
N TYR A 147 15.03 -11.32 -13.34
CA TYR A 147 14.13 -11.63 -14.47
C TYR A 147 13.92 -10.44 -15.36
N ASP A 148 14.17 -10.64 -16.65
CA ASP A 148 13.77 -9.72 -17.69
C ASP A 148 12.25 -9.86 -17.95
N THR A 149 11.50 -8.81 -17.63
CA THR A 149 10.06 -8.74 -17.87
C THR A 149 9.72 -8.41 -19.34
N GLN A 150 10.73 -8.16 -20.19
CA GLN A 150 10.59 -7.74 -21.58
C GLN A 150 9.68 -6.49 -21.73
N GLY A 151 9.72 -5.58 -20.76
CA GLY A 151 8.91 -4.36 -20.76
C GLY A 151 7.44 -4.54 -20.39
N LEU A 152 7.00 -5.73 -19.99
CA LEU A 152 5.61 -5.97 -19.56
C LEU A 152 5.32 -5.48 -18.14
N ALA A 153 6.35 -5.31 -17.32
CA ALA A 153 6.28 -4.71 -16.00
C ALA A 153 7.62 -4.05 -15.67
N ASP A 154 7.62 -3.09 -14.78
CA ASP A 154 8.85 -2.58 -14.21
C ASP A 154 9.56 -3.68 -13.42
N TRP A 155 10.90 -3.66 -13.44
CA TRP A 155 11.67 -4.66 -12.70
C TRP A 155 12.93 -4.07 -12.08
N VAL A 156 13.31 -4.65 -10.95
CA VAL A 156 14.52 -4.30 -10.19
C VAL A 156 15.32 -5.57 -9.97
N THR A 157 16.58 -5.56 -10.39
CA THR A 157 17.52 -6.65 -10.19
C THR A 157 18.76 -6.19 -9.45
N MET A 158 19.47 -7.11 -8.83
CA MET A 158 20.80 -6.90 -8.30
C MET A 158 21.84 -7.28 -9.37
N PRO A 159 22.89 -6.50 -9.58
CA PRO A 159 23.96 -6.82 -10.54
C PRO A 159 24.87 -7.93 -9.99
N ASN A 160 24.32 -9.14 -9.77
CA ASN A 160 25.00 -10.26 -9.12
C ASN A 160 26.29 -10.67 -9.84
N VAL A 161 26.32 -10.59 -11.18
CA VAL A 161 27.50 -10.95 -11.98
C VAL A 161 28.64 -9.94 -11.79
N GLU A 162 28.33 -8.64 -11.71
CA GLU A 162 29.33 -7.60 -11.48
C GLU A 162 29.81 -7.61 -10.02
N ALA A 163 28.90 -7.84 -9.06
CA ALA A 163 29.23 -7.93 -7.65
C ALA A 163 30.23 -9.07 -7.36
N VAL A 164 30.05 -10.23 -8.01
CA VAL A 164 30.99 -11.38 -7.85
C VAL A 164 32.34 -11.13 -8.52
N ARG A 165 32.41 -10.31 -9.57
CA ARG A 165 33.69 -9.97 -10.22
C ARG A 165 34.51 -8.96 -9.46
N THR A 166 33.90 -8.18 -8.59
CA THR A 166 34.54 -7.11 -7.78
C THR A 166 34.82 -7.51 -6.34
N ALA A 167 34.40 -8.68 -5.90
CA ALA A 167 34.67 -9.26 -4.60
C ALA A 167 35.92 -10.14 -4.60
#